data_ac4115ec1e4476206e3200da74ba9dc2
#
_entry.id   ac4115ec1e4476206e3200da74ba9dc2
#
_cell.length_a   1.000
_cell.length_b   1.000
_cell.length_c   1.000
_cell.angle_alpha   90.00
_cell.angle_beta   90.00
_cell.angle_gamma   90.00
#
_symmetry.space_group_name_H-M   'P 1'
#
loop_
_entity.id
_entity.type
_entity.pdbx_description
1 polymer ?
#
loop_
_entity_poly.entity_id
_entity_poly.type
_entity_poly.pdbx_seq_one_letter_code
_entity_poly.pdbx_strand_id
1 'polypeptide(L)'
;MCIRDRYIELQDAYLSVKEALTHASVNQSVEIDIQWIQAERLESVPASTVLKHCDGLIIPGGFGERGWEGKIQAIQYAREKQIPTLGLCLGLQAMVTEYARNVCGFKDANSTEFSPTTTYPCLLYTSDAADE
;
A
#
# COMPACT_ATOMS: atom_id res chain seq x y z
N MET A 1 -10.46 5.04 -3.32
CA MET A 1 -10.30 3.59 -3.06
C MET A 1 -9.14 3.35 -2.11
N CYS A 2 -9.30 2.45 -1.15
CA CYS A 2 -8.24 2.10 -0.19
C CYS A 2 -8.01 0.60 -0.21
N ILE A 3 -6.74 0.19 -0.25
CA ILE A 3 -6.32 -1.19 -0.02
C ILE A 3 -5.94 -1.32 1.44
N ARG A 4 -6.51 -2.29 2.14
CA ARG A 4 -6.27 -2.51 3.57
C ARG A 4 -5.68 -3.88 3.86
N ASP A 5 -4.98 -3.93 4.98
CA ASP A 5 -4.34 -5.08 5.57
C ASP A 5 -5.29 -5.83 6.54
N ARG A 6 -4.75 -6.72 7.30
CA ARG A 6 -5.25 -7.73 8.23
C ARG A 6 -6.48 -7.39 9.09
N TYR A 7 -6.78 -6.11 9.32
CA TYR A 7 -7.84 -5.67 10.25
C TYR A 7 -9.18 -5.40 9.58
N ILE A 8 -9.60 -6.25 8.65
CA ILE A 8 -10.81 -6.09 7.84
C ILE A 8 -12.09 -6.10 8.67
N GLU A 9 -12.10 -6.81 9.78
CA GLU A 9 -13.25 -6.88 10.68
C GLU A 9 -13.37 -5.65 11.59
N LEU A 10 -12.31 -4.88 11.74
CA LEU A 10 -12.28 -3.63 12.52
C LEU A 10 -12.27 -2.43 11.56
N GLN A 11 -13.45 -1.99 11.13
CA GLN A 11 -13.58 -0.75 10.33
C GLN A 11 -12.97 0.46 11.02
N ASP A 12 -12.86 0.42 12.34
CA ASP A 12 -12.31 1.48 13.18
C ASP A 12 -10.80 1.67 13.00
N ALA A 13 -10.05 0.65 12.55
CA ALA A 13 -8.60 0.76 12.34
C ALA A 13 -8.21 1.81 11.28
N TYR A 14 -9.13 2.10 10.35
CA TYR A 14 -8.91 3.07 9.28
C TYR A 14 -9.89 4.25 9.32
N LEU A 15 -10.53 4.47 10.45
CA LEU A 15 -11.51 5.55 10.62
C LEU A 15 -10.89 6.91 10.31
N SER A 16 -9.67 7.18 10.77
CA SER A 16 -8.96 8.42 10.51
C SER A 16 -8.71 8.68 9.02
N VAL A 17 -8.40 7.63 8.25
CA VAL A 17 -8.21 7.73 6.79
C VAL A 17 -9.55 8.04 6.11
N LYS A 18 -10.63 7.37 6.53
CA LYS A 18 -11.97 7.63 6.03
C LYS A 18 -12.41 9.06 6.32
N GLU A 19 -12.25 9.53 7.55
CA GLU A 19 -12.59 10.90 7.95
C GLU A 19 -11.77 11.93 7.18
N ALA A 20 -10.47 11.71 6.99
CA ALA A 20 -9.62 12.58 6.20
C ALA A 20 -10.09 12.68 4.74
N LEU A 21 -10.50 11.57 4.14
CA LEU A 21 -11.07 11.54 2.78
C LEU A 21 -12.41 12.29 2.73
N THR A 22 -13.26 12.12 3.74
CA THR A 22 -14.53 12.85 3.86
C THR A 22 -14.28 14.36 3.95
N HIS A 23 -13.35 14.80 4.77
CA HIS A 23 -12.99 16.23 4.88
C HIS A 23 -12.42 16.76 3.56
N ALA A 24 -11.57 15.99 2.89
CA ALA A 24 -11.01 16.37 1.59
C ALA A 24 -12.12 16.50 0.53
N SER A 25 -13.10 15.60 0.52
CA SER A 25 -14.21 15.62 -0.41
C SER A 25 -15.07 16.88 -0.28
N VAL A 26 -15.37 17.26 0.96
CA VAL A 26 -16.12 18.49 1.24
C VAL A 26 -15.35 19.73 0.76
N ASN A 27 -14.05 19.79 1.09
CA ASN A 27 -13.21 20.93 0.71
C ASN A 27 -13.05 21.07 -0.83
N GLN A 28 -13.04 19.95 -1.55
CA GLN A 28 -12.91 19.94 -3.01
C GLN A 28 -14.27 19.94 -3.74
N SER A 29 -15.39 19.89 -3.02
CA SER A 29 -16.75 19.78 -3.58
C SER A 29 -16.91 18.59 -4.53
N VAL A 30 -16.33 17.45 -4.14
CA VAL A 30 -16.41 16.19 -4.89
C VAL A 30 -17.04 15.11 -4.02
N GLU A 31 -17.69 14.14 -4.64
CA GLU A 31 -18.18 12.94 -3.97
C GLU A 31 -17.12 11.84 -4.04
N ILE A 32 -16.86 11.16 -2.93
CA ILE A 32 -15.89 10.06 -2.85
C ILE A 32 -16.62 8.77 -2.49
N ASP A 33 -16.54 7.78 -3.39
CA ASP A 33 -16.91 6.40 -3.11
C ASP A 33 -15.68 5.61 -2.66
N ILE A 34 -15.68 5.15 -1.42
CA ILE A 34 -14.56 4.41 -0.83
C ILE A 34 -14.81 2.92 -0.94
N GLN A 35 -14.01 2.25 -1.78
CA GLN A 35 -14.01 0.80 -1.91
C GLN A 35 -12.86 0.20 -1.11
N TRP A 36 -13.20 -0.68 -0.17
CA TRP A 36 -12.23 -1.37 0.66
C TRP A 36 -11.82 -2.69 0.01
N ILE A 37 -10.52 -2.86 -0.24
CA ILE A 37 -9.97 -4.04 -0.90
C ILE A 37 -8.96 -4.72 0.01
N GLN A 38 -9.09 -6.02 0.17
CA GLN A 38 -8.12 -6.85 0.89
C GLN A 38 -6.85 -7.01 0.06
N ALA A 39 -5.69 -6.70 0.63
CA ALA A 39 -4.42 -6.81 -0.08
C ALA A 39 -4.12 -8.25 -0.52
N GLU A 40 -4.44 -9.25 0.33
CA GLU A 40 -4.24 -10.67 0.01
C GLU A 40 -5.06 -11.13 -1.20
N ARG A 41 -6.21 -10.51 -1.46
CA ARG A 41 -6.99 -10.82 -2.66
C ARG A 41 -6.22 -10.52 -3.93
N LEU A 42 -5.37 -9.52 -3.91
CA LEU A 42 -4.54 -9.13 -5.05
C LEU A 42 -3.36 -10.08 -5.31
N GLU A 43 -3.03 -10.95 -4.38
CA GLU A 43 -2.04 -12.01 -4.59
C GLU A 43 -2.59 -13.14 -5.46
N SER A 44 -3.91 -13.30 -5.50
CA SER A 44 -4.60 -14.36 -6.26
C SER A 44 -5.43 -13.84 -7.44
N VAL A 45 -5.85 -12.58 -7.41
CA VAL A 45 -6.68 -11.96 -8.45
C VAL A 45 -5.91 -10.78 -9.07
N PRO A 46 -5.80 -10.70 -10.41
CA PRO A 46 -5.09 -9.62 -11.06
C PRO A 46 -5.60 -8.23 -10.63
N ALA A 47 -4.68 -7.32 -10.34
CA ALA A 47 -5.01 -5.94 -9.96
C ALA A 47 -5.88 -5.24 -11.02
N SER A 48 -5.68 -5.55 -12.30
CA SER A 48 -6.51 -5.04 -13.41
C SER A 48 -7.99 -5.39 -13.30
N THR A 49 -8.34 -6.48 -12.62
CA THR A 49 -9.75 -6.87 -12.40
C THR A 49 -10.34 -6.12 -11.21
N VAL A 50 -9.56 -5.97 -10.15
CA VAL A 50 -10.02 -5.39 -8.87
C VAL A 50 -10.04 -3.87 -8.92
N LEU A 51 -9.04 -3.25 -9.58
CA LEU A 51 -8.80 -1.81 -9.61
C LEU A 51 -9.28 -1.13 -10.89
N LYS A 52 -10.04 -1.82 -11.73
CA LYS A 52 -10.43 -1.36 -13.08
C LYS A 52 -11.11 0.03 -13.10
N HIS A 53 -11.87 0.36 -12.09
CA HIS A 53 -12.67 1.60 -12.01
C HIS A 53 -12.18 2.52 -10.89
N CYS A 54 -10.90 2.43 -10.57
CA CYS A 54 -10.29 3.21 -9.51
C CYS A 54 -9.72 4.51 -10.05
N ASP A 55 -10.18 5.64 -9.53
CA ASP A 55 -9.66 6.97 -9.89
C ASP A 55 -8.50 7.41 -9.00
N GLY A 56 -8.33 6.77 -7.83
CA GLY A 56 -7.25 7.03 -6.89
C GLY A 56 -7.02 5.83 -5.97
N LEU A 57 -5.81 5.65 -5.50
CA LEU A 57 -5.41 4.54 -4.66
C LEU A 57 -4.76 5.04 -3.37
N ILE A 58 -5.22 4.54 -2.23
CA ILE A 58 -4.53 4.75 -0.95
C ILE A 58 -4.10 3.39 -0.42
N ILE A 59 -2.80 3.27 -0.16
CA ILE A 59 -2.20 2.13 0.53
C ILE A 59 -1.98 2.55 1.98
N PRO A 60 -2.79 2.08 2.92
CA PRO A 60 -2.67 2.48 4.32
C PRO A 60 -1.47 1.81 5.00
N GLY A 61 -1.17 2.27 6.20
CA GLY A 61 -0.26 1.61 7.10
C GLY A 61 -0.75 0.23 7.53
N GLY A 62 0.13 -0.51 8.15
CA GLY A 62 -0.14 -1.84 8.67
C GLY A 62 1.14 -2.45 9.24
N PHE A 63 1.06 -3.68 9.70
CA PHE A 63 2.19 -4.43 10.24
C PHE A 63 2.22 -5.85 9.68
N GLY A 64 3.42 -6.36 9.49
CA GLY A 64 3.66 -7.72 9.06
C GLY A 64 3.62 -7.91 7.54
N GLU A 65 4.01 -9.10 7.14
CA GLU A 65 4.26 -9.48 5.75
C GLU A 65 2.98 -9.79 4.96
N ARG A 66 1.89 -10.07 5.65
CA ARG A 66 0.63 -10.49 5.04
C ARG A 66 0.07 -9.41 4.11
N GLY A 67 -0.24 -9.81 2.86
CA GLY A 67 -0.73 -8.90 1.83
C GLY A 67 0.34 -7.97 1.24
N TRP A 68 1.62 -8.18 1.57
CA TRP A 68 2.71 -7.36 1.07
C TRP A 68 2.83 -7.38 -0.44
N GLU A 69 2.85 -8.56 -1.04
CA GLU A 69 2.95 -8.70 -2.49
C GLU A 69 1.67 -8.18 -3.20
N GLY A 70 0.52 -8.32 -2.59
CA GLY A 70 -0.73 -7.72 -3.10
C GLY A 70 -0.69 -6.20 -3.13
N LYS A 71 -0.07 -5.56 -2.13
CA LYS A 71 0.18 -4.10 -2.15
C LYS A 71 1.13 -3.72 -3.28
N ILE A 72 2.23 -4.47 -3.46
CA ILE A 72 3.20 -4.25 -4.56
C ILE A 72 2.50 -4.33 -5.92
N GLN A 73 1.67 -5.36 -6.15
CA GLN A 73 0.92 -5.53 -7.41
C GLN A 73 -0.08 -4.40 -7.65
N ALA A 74 -0.76 -3.92 -6.61
CA ALA A 74 -1.67 -2.79 -6.72
C ALA A 74 -0.95 -1.50 -7.11
N ILE A 75 0.19 -1.25 -6.49
CA ILE A 75 1.03 -0.07 -6.76
C ILE A 75 1.59 -0.12 -8.17
N GLN A 76 2.09 -1.28 -8.61
CA GLN A 76 2.55 -1.48 -9.98
C GLN A 76 1.44 -1.15 -10.99
N TYR A 77 0.25 -1.72 -10.81
CA TYR A 77 -0.89 -1.45 -11.68
C TYR A 77 -1.24 0.04 -11.70
N ALA A 78 -1.31 0.68 -10.52
CA ALA A 78 -1.63 2.09 -10.42
C ALA A 78 -0.59 2.98 -11.12
N ARG A 79 0.71 2.68 -10.95
CA ARG A 79 1.80 3.38 -11.64
C ARG A 79 1.70 3.22 -13.16
N GLU A 80 1.52 1.99 -13.66
CA GLU A 80 1.40 1.71 -15.10
C GLU A 80 0.16 2.36 -15.73
N LYS A 81 -0.92 2.51 -14.96
CA LYS A 81 -2.17 3.18 -15.39
C LYS A 81 -2.23 4.65 -15.04
N GLN A 82 -1.18 5.20 -14.43
CA GLN A 82 -1.11 6.60 -14.00
C GLN A 82 -2.24 7.00 -13.04
N ILE A 83 -2.68 6.06 -12.19
CA ILE A 83 -3.67 6.30 -11.15
C ILE A 83 -2.96 7.01 -9.98
N PRO A 84 -3.43 8.18 -9.53
CA PRO A 84 -2.89 8.86 -8.36
C PRO A 84 -2.86 7.92 -7.16
N THR A 85 -1.69 7.81 -6.50
CA THR A 85 -1.49 6.85 -5.42
C THR A 85 -0.84 7.51 -4.22
N LEU A 86 -1.39 7.26 -3.04
CA LEU A 86 -0.85 7.71 -1.75
C LEU A 86 -0.51 6.51 -0.87
N GLY A 87 0.75 6.39 -0.48
CA GLY A 87 1.22 5.40 0.49
C GLY A 87 1.39 6.04 1.87
N LEU A 88 0.81 5.42 2.89
CA LEU A 88 0.91 5.85 4.28
C LEU A 88 1.71 4.82 5.09
N CYS A 89 2.77 5.24 5.78
CA CYS A 89 3.61 4.36 6.61
C CYS A 89 4.09 3.14 5.81
N LEU A 90 3.66 1.93 6.15
CA LEU A 90 3.97 0.71 5.40
C LEU A 90 3.57 0.80 3.91
N GLY A 91 2.53 1.54 3.59
CA GLY A 91 2.13 1.78 2.20
C GLY A 91 3.18 2.56 1.40
N LEU A 92 3.85 3.53 2.02
CA LEU A 92 4.99 4.22 1.39
C LEU A 92 6.16 3.27 1.19
N GLN A 93 6.44 2.40 2.16
CA GLN A 93 7.50 1.40 2.05
C GLN A 93 7.22 0.43 0.88
N ALA A 94 5.96 0.02 0.69
CA ALA A 94 5.55 -0.79 -0.45
C ALA A 94 5.78 -0.06 -1.78
N MET A 95 5.52 1.25 -1.86
CA MET A 95 5.78 2.05 -3.06
C MET A 95 7.28 2.12 -3.40
N VAL A 96 8.14 2.31 -2.39
CA VAL A 96 9.60 2.30 -2.58
C VAL A 96 10.07 0.93 -3.08
N THR A 97 9.59 -0.14 -2.48
CA THR A 97 9.94 -1.51 -2.88
C THR A 97 9.46 -1.82 -4.30
N GLU A 98 8.24 -1.46 -4.65
CA GLU A 98 7.71 -1.65 -6.01
C GLU A 98 8.59 -0.93 -7.03
N TYR A 99 8.91 0.32 -6.78
CA TYR A 99 9.72 1.11 -7.69
C TYR A 99 11.14 0.53 -7.84
N ALA A 100 11.77 0.11 -6.76
CA ALA A 100 13.06 -0.54 -6.78
C ALA A 100 13.03 -1.83 -7.62
N ARG A 101 12.01 -2.67 -7.45
CA ARG A 101 11.87 -3.93 -8.19
C ARG A 101 11.58 -3.73 -9.68
N ASN A 102 10.58 -2.93 -10.00
CA ASN A 102 9.98 -2.89 -11.33
C ASN A 102 10.48 -1.74 -12.21
N VAL A 103 11.05 -0.70 -11.62
CA VAL A 103 11.62 0.42 -12.38
C VAL A 103 13.14 0.40 -12.36
N CYS A 104 13.76 0.24 -11.18
CA CYS A 104 15.21 0.19 -11.06
C CYS A 104 15.82 -1.18 -11.41
N GLY A 105 15.00 -2.24 -11.51
CA GLY A 105 15.45 -3.59 -11.88
C GLY A 105 16.07 -4.39 -10.74
N PHE A 106 15.95 -3.96 -9.49
CA PHE A 106 16.43 -4.68 -8.30
C PHE A 106 15.40 -5.74 -7.88
N LYS A 107 15.29 -6.83 -8.61
CA LYS A 107 14.22 -7.84 -8.50
C LYS A 107 14.01 -8.41 -7.10
N ASP A 108 15.05 -8.44 -6.28
CA ASP A 108 15.03 -8.94 -4.90
C ASP A 108 14.90 -7.79 -3.86
N ALA A 109 14.66 -6.56 -4.29
CA ALA A 109 14.53 -5.43 -3.38
C ALA A 109 13.39 -5.66 -2.38
N ASN A 110 13.69 -5.45 -1.10
CA ASN A 110 12.71 -5.63 -0.03
C ASN A 110 13.07 -4.80 1.21
N SER A 111 12.17 -4.75 2.19
CA SER A 111 12.46 -4.30 3.53
C SER A 111 13.19 -5.41 4.29
N THR A 112 14.19 -5.05 5.10
CA THR A 112 14.86 -5.99 6.00
C THR A 112 13.94 -6.50 7.13
N GLU A 113 12.80 -5.83 7.36
CA GLU A 113 11.74 -6.30 8.24
C GLU A 113 11.12 -7.63 7.75
N PHE A 114 10.94 -7.76 6.43
CA PHE A 114 10.28 -8.92 5.81
C PHE A 114 11.28 -9.91 5.20
N SER A 115 12.41 -9.43 4.74
CA SER A 115 13.47 -10.24 4.14
C SER A 115 14.83 -9.78 4.63
N PRO A 116 15.29 -10.28 5.80
CA PRO A 116 16.58 -9.88 6.38
C PRO A 116 17.78 -10.20 5.48
N THR A 117 17.61 -11.14 4.55
CA THR A 117 18.66 -11.62 3.64
C THR A 117 18.55 -11.07 2.21
N THR A 118 17.70 -10.07 2.00
CA THR A 118 17.55 -9.46 0.66
C THR A 118 18.88 -8.91 0.15
N THR A 119 19.15 -9.13 -1.14
CA THR A 119 20.36 -8.60 -1.79
C THR A 119 20.32 -7.08 -1.92
N TYR A 120 19.10 -6.51 -2.01
CA TYR A 120 18.88 -5.08 -2.14
C TYR A 120 17.97 -4.56 -1.02
N PRO A 121 18.53 -4.25 0.16
CA PRO A 121 17.77 -3.73 1.30
C PRO A 121 17.42 -2.25 1.03
N CYS A 122 16.35 -2.02 0.27
CA CYS A 122 15.91 -0.67 -0.05
C CYS A 122 15.25 0.03 1.15
N LEU A 123 14.88 -0.73 2.18
CA LEU A 123 14.36 -0.25 3.45
C LEU A 123 15.06 -1.02 4.58
N LEU A 124 15.77 -0.28 5.42
CA LEU A 124 16.46 -0.84 6.58
C LEU A 124 15.54 -0.74 7.80
N TYR A 125 15.22 -1.90 8.38
CA TYR A 125 14.64 -1.95 9.70
C TYR A 125 15.79 -1.99 10.72
N THR A 126 15.91 -0.93 11.50
CA THR A 126 16.88 -0.86 12.60
C THR A 126 16.11 -0.85 13.92
N SER A 127 16.64 -1.47 14.96
CA SER A 127 16.12 -1.30 16.30
C SER A 127 16.16 0.20 16.67
N ASP A 128 15.13 0.65 17.36
CA ASP A 128 15.06 2.05 17.79
C ASP A 128 16.20 2.31 18.77
N ALA A 129 16.87 3.46 18.64
CA ALA A 129 17.95 3.87 19.55
C ALA A 129 17.51 4.00 21.03
N ALA A 130 16.21 3.86 21.29
CA ALA A 130 15.64 3.79 22.63
C ALA A 130 15.76 2.39 23.30
N ASP A 131 16.15 1.36 22.52
CA ASP A 131 16.31 -0.01 23.00
C ASP A 131 17.78 -0.38 23.35
N GLU A 132 18.72 0.60 23.28
CA GLU A 132 20.12 0.45 23.68
C GLU A 132 20.40 1.01 25.09
#